data_c080a85b73172300827b6e67a8b5eecf
#
_entry.id   c080a85b73172300827b6e67a8b5eecf
#
_cell.length_a   1.000
_cell.length_b   1.000
_cell.length_c   1.000
_cell.angle_alpha   90.00
_cell.angle_beta   90.00
_cell.angle_gamma   90.00
#
_symmetry.space_group_name_H-M   'P 1'
#
loop_
_entity.id
_entity.type
_entity.pdbx_description
1 polymer ?
#
loop_
_entity_poly.entity_id
_entity_poly.type
_entity_poly.pdbx_seq_one_letter_code
_entity_poly.pdbx_strand_id
1 'polypeptide(L)'
;MSTLSSARSRRTQEQQRQERRIVDAASAEFVRAGVRRASIDRIARDAGVSRSTLYRRFPSKEALLTEVVLQLQRDFFTAIENAVGHLDPRQSVIEGFQVAIARARSSDLVKRIIADEPGAVDLIIGLDGPNIVTLVDQFSARIVESLRSAGANMPDADLRLAAETMFRLIMSYALTSSHSIDIDDPDALRDYAAKFLAPMVW
;
A
#
# COMPACT_ATOMS: atom_id res chain seq x y z
N MET A 1 22.53 -26.45 22.57
CA MET A 1 21.42 -26.27 21.60
C MET A 1 21.26 -24.80 21.08
N SER A 2 21.99 -23.82 21.60
CA SER A 2 21.84 -22.37 21.26
C SER A 2 22.45 -21.93 19.91
N THR A 3 23.54 -22.54 19.46
CA THR A 3 24.30 -22.08 18.26
C THR A 3 23.63 -22.41 16.92
N LEU A 4 22.89 -23.51 16.81
CA LEU A 4 22.17 -23.92 15.60
C LEU A 4 20.92 -23.03 15.36
N SER A 5 20.24 -22.58 16.43
CA SER A 5 19.12 -21.66 16.36
C SER A 5 19.57 -20.27 15.87
N SER A 6 20.70 -19.78 16.35
CA SER A 6 21.24 -18.46 15.97
C SER A 6 21.74 -18.44 14.51
N ALA A 7 22.32 -19.53 14.02
CA ALA A 7 22.78 -19.66 12.64
C ALA A 7 21.59 -19.72 11.64
N ARG A 8 20.50 -20.40 12.03
CA ARG A 8 19.26 -20.47 11.24
C ARG A 8 18.58 -19.10 11.16
N SER A 9 18.52 -18.39 12.27
CA SER A 9 17.97 -17.03 12.34
C SER A 9 18.75 -16.05 11.45
N ARG A 10 20.10 -16.08 11.49
CA ARG A 10 20.94 -15.23 10.64
C ARG A 10 20.75 -15.51 9.15
N ARG A 11 20.64 -16.78 8.75
CA ARG A 11 20.37 -17.14 7.36
C ARG A 11 19.02 -16.62 6.88
N THR A 12 17.98 -16.73 7.72
CA THR A 12 16.64 -16.20 7.41
C THR A 12 16.66 -14.68 7.26
N GLN A 13 17.35 -13.98 8.16
CA GLN A 13 17.51 -12.51 8.09
C GLN A 13 18.28 -12.07 6.84
N GLU A 14 19.35 -12.77 6.47
CA GLU A 14 20.12 -12.44 5.25
C GLU A 14 19.29 -12.69 3.99
N GLN A 15 18.49 -13.76 3.98
CA GLN A 15 17.55 -14.04 2.89
C GLN A 15 16.49 -12.93 2.76
N GLN A 16 15.90 -12.50 3.85
CA GLN A 16 14.91 -11.41 3.85
C GLN A 16 15.54 -10.08 3.40
N ARG A 17 16.76 -9.76 3.85
CA ARG A 17 17.49 -8.57 3.38
C ARG A 17 17.78 -8.62 1.88
N GLN A 18 18.15 -9.81 1.37
CA GLN A 18 18.40 -9.99 -0.06
C GLN A 18 17.11 -9.83 -0.87
N GLU A 19 15.99 -10.42 -0.43
CA GLU A 19 14.68 -10.26 -1.06
C GLU A 19 14.27 -8.79 -1.09
N ARG A 20 14.40 -8.08 0.02
CA ARG A 20 14.09 -6.65 0.09
C ARG A 20 14.92 -5.84 -0.92
N ARG A 21 16.24 -6.07 -1.02
CA ARG A 21 17.07 -5.39 -2.02
C ARG A 21 16.61 -5.65 -3.47
N ILE A 22 16.15 -6.88 -3.77
CA ILE A 22 15.62 -7.20 -5.09
C ILE A 22 14.32 -6.44 -5.35
N VAL A 23 13.41 -6.40 -4.37
CA VAL A 23 12.12 -5.70 -4.48
C VAL A 23 12.33 -4.19 -4.62
N ASP A 24 13.25 -3.59 -3.85
CA ASP A 24 13.59 -2.16 -3.94
C ASP A 24 14.18 -1.82 -5.32
N ALA A 25 15.12 -2.63 -5.83
CA ALA A 25 15.69 -2.46 -7.16
C ALA A 25 14.64 -2.64 -8.27
N ALA A 26 13.72 -3.57 -8.10
CA ALA A 26 12.61 -3.78 -9.03
C ALA A 26 11.64 -2.60 -9.05
N SER A 27 11.27 -2.07 -7.87
CA SER A 27 10.45 -0.87 -7.75
C SER A 27 11.06 0.30 -8.49
N ALA A 28 12.35 0.58 -8.28
CA ALA A 28 13.08 1.64 -8.96
C ALA A 28 13.12 1.45 -10.49
N GLU A 29 13.34 0.22 -10.95
CA GLU A 29 13.36 -0.09 -12.38
C GLU A 29 11.97 0.02 -13.02
N PHE A 30 10.90 -0.39 -12.32
CA PHE A 30 9.52 -0.24 -12.78
C PHE A 30 9.11 1.24 -12.88
N VAL A 31 9.50 2.07 -11.93
CA VAL A 31 9.31 3.53 -12.03
C VAL A 31 10.03 4.10 -13.24
N ARG A 32 11.30 3.70 -13.44
CA ARG A 32 12.16 4.24 -14.51
C ARG A 32 11.70 3.83 -15.91
N ALA A 33 11.41 2.55 -16.13
CA ALA A 33 11.22 1.96 -17.47
C ALA A 33 9.78 1.54 -17.78
N GLY A 34 8.90 1.50 -16.77
CA GLY A 34 7.62 0.80 -16.85
C GLY A 34 7.79 -0.72 -16.71
N VAL A 35 6.72 -1.41 -16.29
CA VAL A 35 6.78 -2.85 -16.01
C VAL A 35 7.17 -3.66 -17.24
N ARG A 36 6.59 -3.37 -18.41
CA ARG A 36 6.88 -4.11 -19.66
C ARG A 36 8.34 -4.05 -20.07
N ARG A 37 8.94 -2.85 -20.02
CA ARG A 37 10.31 -2.60 -20.49
C ARG A 37 11.37 -2.79 -19.41
N ALA A 38 10.97 -3.09 -18.17
CA ALA A 38 11.88 -3.31 -17.06
C ALA A 38 12.86 -4.46 -17.35
N SER A 39 14.15 -4.21 -17.04
CA SER A 39 15.26 -5.12 -17.30
C SER A 39 15.60 -5.93 -16.05
N ILE A 40 15.39 -7.23 -16.11
CA ILE A 40 15.79 -8.17 -15.05
C ILE A 40 17.30 -8.12 -14.78
N ASP A 41 18.11 -7.93 -15.83
CA ASP A 41 19.57 -7.84 -15.67
C ASP A 41 19.99 -6.57 -14.90
N ARG A 42 19.27 -5.46 -15.09
CA ARG A 42 19.49 -4.25 -14.30
C ARG A 42 19.05 -4.45 -12.87
N ILE A 43 17.85 -5.00 -12.65
CA ILE A 43 17.35 -5.30 -11.30
C ILE A 43 18.33 -6.20 -10.53
N ALA A 44 18.82 -7.27 -11.14
CA ALA A 44 19.77 -8.16 -10.50
C ALA A 44 21.10 -7.45 -10.14
N ARG A 45 21.61 -6.62 -11.05
CA ARG A 45 22.84 -5.82 -10.84
C ARG A 45 22.64 -4.83 -9.69
N ASP A 46 21.55 -4.07 -9.72
CA ASP A 46 21.28 -3.01 -8.73
C ASP A 46 20.99 -3.62 -7.34
N ALA A 47 20.39 -4.81 -7.28
CA ALA A 47 20.19 -5.59 -6.05
C ALA A 47 21.48 -6.29 -5.54
N GLY A 48 22.57 -6.32 -6.33
CA GLY A 48 23.79 -7.01 -5.97
C GLY A 48 23.63 -8.55 -5.96
N VAL A 49 22.82 -9.11 -6.87
CA VAL A 49 22.60 -10.55 -6.99
C VAL A 49 22.82 -11.04 -8.41
N SER A 50 23.05 -12.36 -8.57
CA SER A 50 23.07 -12.96 -9.90
C SER A 50 21.63 -13.09 -10.46
N ARG A 51 21.50 -13.10 -11.79
CA ARG A 51 20.22 -13.35 -12.48
C ARG A 51 19.59 -14.67 -12.03
N SER A 52 20.39 -15.74 -11.86
CA SER A 52 19.91 -17.03 -11.39
C SER A 52 19.36 -16.96 -9.94
N THR A 53 19.98 -16.15 -9.09
CA THR A 53 19.49 -15.91 -7.72
C THR A 53 18.16 -15.18 -7.74
N LEU A 54 18.00 -14.16 -8.61
CA LEU A 54 16.75 -13.45 -8.78
C LEU A 54 15.63 -14.39 -9.24
N TYR A 55 15.83 -15.15 -10.32
CA TYR A 55 14.81 -16.07 -10.85
C TYR A 55 14.45 -17.22 -9.89
N ARG A 56 15.39 -17.66 -9.06
CA ARG A 56 15.07 -18.65 -8.01
C ARG A 56 14.10 -18.09 -6.97
N ARG A 57 14.11 -16.76 -6.71
CA ARG A 57 13.23 -16.08 -5.74
C ARG A 57 11.94 -15.63 -6.38
N PHE A 58 12.04 -15.06 -7.56
CA PHE A 58 10.93 -14.51 -8.33
C PHE A 58 10.95 -15.12 -9.74
N PRO A 59 10.16 -16.19 -9.97
CA PRO A 59 10.26 -16.99 -11.21
C PRO A 59 9.84 -16.22 -12.46
N SER A 60 9.12 -15.10 -12.31
CA SER A 60 8.69 -14.25 -13.42
C SER A 60 8.72 -12.78 -13.03
N LYS A 61 8.57 -11.89 -14.02
CA LYS A 61 8.45 -10.45 -13.81
C LYS A 61 7.13 -10.10 -13.09
N GLU A 62 6.07 -10.84 -13.37
CA GLU A 62 4.76 -10.71 -12.74
C GLU A 62 4.85 -11.06 -11.23
N ALA A 63 5.54 -12.16 -10.88
CA ALA A 63 5.78 -12.53 -9.48
C ALA A 63 6.59 -11.45 -8.74
N LEU A 64 7.56 -10.83 -9.42
CA LEU A 64 8.32 -9.73 -8.86
C LEU A 64 7.47 -8.46 -8.70
N LEU A 65 6.62 -8.14 -9.69
CA LEU A 65 5.67 -7.02 -9.59
C LEU A 65 4.69 -7.22 -8.44
N THR A 66 4.15 -8.44 -8.27
CA THR A 66 3.27 -8.76 -7.15
C THR A 66 3.93 -8.46 -5.81
N GLU A 67 5.20 -8.86 -5.63
CA GLU A 67 5.90 -8.58 -4.36
C GLU A 67 6.20 -7.09 -4.17
N VAL A 68 6.51 -6.36 -5.25
CA VAL A 68 6.66 -4.89 -5.20
C VAL A 68 5.36 -4.22 -4.77
N VAL A 69 4.21 -4.66 -5.29
CA VAL A 69 2.88 -4.14 -4.90
C VAL A 69 2.58 -4.47 -3.44
N LEU A 70 2.86 -5.70 -3.00
CA LEU A 70 2.68 -6.09 -1.59
C LEU A 70 3.57 -5.27 -0.64
N GLN A 71 4.79 -4.95 -1.04
CA GLN A 71 5.66 -4.06 -0.26
C GLN A 71 5.11 -2.64 -0.21
N LEU A 72 4.62 -2.10 -1.34
CA LEU A 72 3.97 -0.79 -1.39
C LEU A 72 2.77 -0.72 -0.44
N GLN A 73 1.95 -1.77 -0.41
CA GLN A 73 0.80 -1.85 0.51
C GLN A 73 1.26 -1.89 1.98
N ARG A 74 2.29 -2.68 2.31
CA ARG A 74 2.85 -2.71 3.69
C ARG A 74 3.34 -1.33 4.13
N ASP A 75 4.11 -0.65 3.26
CA ASP A 75 4.65 0.67 3.56
C ASP A 75 3.55 1.74 3.68
N PHE A 76 2.49 1.62 2.88
CA PHE A 76 1.30 2.46 2.95
C PHE A 76 0.60 2.33 4.31
N PHE A 77 0.30 1.10 4.74
CA PHE A 77 -0.34 0.88 6.04
C PHE A 77 0.55 1.28 7.22
N THR A 78 1.83 0.95 7.16
CA THR A 78 2.79 1.36 8.20
C THR A 78 2.82 2.88 8.36
N ALA A 79 2.75 3.63 7.28
CA ALA A 79 2.70 5.09 7.33
C ALA A 79 1.42 5.61 8.02
N ILE A 80 0.27 5.01 7.73
CA ILE A 80 -1.01 5.36 8.37
C ILE A 80 -0.97 4.99 9.86
N GLU A 81 -0.59 3.75 10.20
CA GLU A 81 -0.49 3.27 11.58
C GLU A 81 0.41 4.16 12.44
N ASN A 82 1.56 4.58 11.90
CA ASN A 82 2.46 5.51 12.59
C ASN A 82 1.84 6.90 12.82
N ALA A 83 1.00 7.36 11.91
CA ALA A 83 0.34 8.66 12.02
C ALA A 83 -0.81 8.64 13.04
N VAL A 84 -1.56 7.53 13.12
CA VAL A 84 -2.82 7.48 13.89
C VAL A 84 -2.74 6.69 15.20
N GLY A 85 -1.68 5.94 15.45
CA GLY A 85 -1.60 4.94 16.53
C GLY A 85 -1.74 5.46 17.97
N HIS A 86 -1.89 6.77 18.15
CA HIS A 86 -2.05 7.44 19.46
C HIS A 86 -3.27 8.38 19.52
N LEU A 87 -4.09 8.37 18.48
CA LEU A 87 -5.23 9.28 18.33
C LEU A 87 -6.54 8.58 18.68
N ASP A 88 -7.56 9.37 19.03
CA ASP A 88 -8.94 8.88 19.15
C ASP A 88 -9.52 8.51 17.77
N PRO A 89 -10.68 7.81 17.71
CA PRO A 89 -11.21 7.31 16.44
C PRO A 89 -11.48 8.41 15.40
N ARG A 90 -12.00 9.56 15.80
CA ARG A 90 -12.32 10.67 14.87
C ARG A 90 -11.06 11.34 14.35
N GLN A 91 -10.10 11.58 15.21
CA GLN A 91 -8.80 12.13 14.82
C GLN A 91 -8.05 11.13 13.94
N SER A 92 -8.15 9.82 14.23
CA SER A 92 -7.56 8.77 13.40
C SER A 92 -8.14 8.77 11.98
N VAL A 93 -9.44 9.02 11.81
CA VAL A 93 -10.06 9.19 10.48
C VAL A 93 -9.49 10.41 9.75
N ILE A 94 -9.38 11.54 10.43
CA ILE A 94 -8.89 12.79 9.80
C ILE A 94 -7.45 12.64 9.35
N GLU A 95 -6.55 12.27 10.26
CA GLU A 95 -5.12 12.13 9.96
C GLU A 95 -4.85 10.96 9.00
N GLY A 96 -5.52 9.82 9.22
CA GLY A 96 -5.38 8.64 8.37
C GLY A 96 -5.81 8.91 6.92
N PHE A 97 -6.89 9.65 6.72
CA PHE A 97 -7.36 10.03 5.39
C PHE A 97 -6.36 10.94 4.67
N GLN A 98 -5.83 11.97 5.35
CA GLN A 98 -4.81 12.86 4.79
C GLN A 98 -3.54 12.09 4.39
N VAL A 99 -3.02 11.27 5.30
CA VAL A 99 -1.82 10.44 5.04
C VAL A 99 -2.06 9.47 3.88
N ALA A 100 -3.23 8.84 3.84
CA ALA A 100 -3.59 7.91 2.77
C ALA A 100 -3.61 8.57 1.39
N ILE A 101 -4.27 9.72 1.27
CA ILE A 101 -4.30 10.49 0.00
C ILE A 101 -2.90 10.96 -0.40
N ALA A 102 -2.15 11.56 0.53
CA ALA A 102 -0.80 12.04 0.26
C ALA A 102 0.11 10.90 -0.22
N ARG A 103 0.06 9.73 0.43
CA ARG A 103 0.87 8.55 0.07
C ARG A 103 0.47 7.97 -1.28
N ALA A 104 -0.82 7.81 -1.54
CA ALA A 104 -1.32 7.29 -2.81
C ALA A 104 -0.90 8.20 -3.98
N ARG A 105 -1.03 9.51 -3.81
CA ARG A 105 -0.70 10.50 -4.84
C ARG A 105 0.80 10.77 -5.01
N SER A 106 1.62 10.57 -3.98
CA SER A 106 3.07 10.74 -4.07
C SER A 106 3.80 9.52 -4.66
N SER A 107 3.14 8.37 -4.81
CA SER A 107 3.78 7.15 -5.31
C SER A 107 4.05 7.22 -6.82
N ASP A 108 5.31 7.40 -7.20
CA ASP A 108 5.73 7.39 -8.60
C ASP A 108 5.47 6.04 -9.27
N LEU A 109 5.53 4.94 -8.51
CA LEU A 109 5.21 3.61 -9.00
C LEU A 109 3.73 3.50 -9.37
N VAL A 110 2.83 3.97 -8.50
CA VAL A 110 1.38 3.98 -8.77
C VAL A 110 1.09 4.84 -10.00
N LYS A 111 1.62 6.05 -10.06
CA LYS A 111 1.48 6.94 -11.23
C LYS A 111 1.96 6.27 -12.51
N ARG A 112 3.12 5.62 -12.45
CA ARG A 112 3.72 4.94 -13.59
C ARG A 112 2.89 3.77 -14.09
N ILE A 113 2.37 2.96 -13.17
CA ILE A 113 1.54 1.81 -13.51
C ILE A 113 0.22 2.27 -14.14
N ILE A 114 -0.42 3.30 -13.57
CA ILE A 114 -1.66 3.87 -14.12
C ILE A 114 -1.43 4.45 -15.53
N ALA A 115 -0.30 5.12 -15.75
CA ALA A 115 0.00 5.77 -17.04
C ALA A 115 0.39 4.80 -18.16
N ASP A 116 1.18 3.76 -17.84
CA ASP A 116 1.79 2.90 -18.86
C ASP A 116 1.01 1.61 -19.14
N GLU A 117 0.17 1.19 -18.21
CA GLU A 117 -0.52 -0.09 -18.31
C GLU A 117 -1.94 -0.01 -17.75
N PRO A 118 -2.93 0.43 -18.55
CA PRO A 118 -4.33 0.41 -18.14
C PRO A 118 -4.79 -0.96 -17.61
N GLY A 119 -4.25 -2.07 -18.15
CA GLY A 119 -4.50 -3.42 -17.63
C GLY A 119 -3.70 -3.80 -16.38
N ALA A 120 -2.68 -3.04 -15.97
CA ALA A 120 -1.97 -3.27 -14.71
C ALA A 120 -2.68 -2.57 -13.54
N VAL A 121 -3.54 -1.61 -13.81
CA VAL A 121 -4.53 -1.12 -12.85
C VAL A 121 -5.42 -2.29 -12.41
N ASP A 122 -5.81 -3.17 -13.34
CA ASP A 122 -6.55 -4.40 -13.03
C ASP A 122 -5.71 -5.38 -12.19
N LEU A 123 -4.40 -5.41 -12.36
CA LEU A 123 -3.51 -6.26 -11.57
C LEU A 123 -3.31 -5.73 -10.13
N ILE A 124 -3.29 -4.39 -9.95
CA ILE A 124 -3.07 -3.72 -8.66
C ILE A 124 -4.38 -3.48 -7.93
N ILE A 125 -5.42 -3.09 -8.65
CA ILE A 125 -6.70 -2.64 -8.10
C ILE A 125 -7.82 -3.65 -8.43
N GLY A 126 -7.67 -4.44 -9.51
CA GLY A 126 -8.62 -5.50 -9.90
C GLY A 126 -10.02 -4.98 -10.20
N LEU A 127 -10.15 -3.84 -10.93
CA LEU A 127 -11.42 -3.15 -11.13
C LEU A 127 -12.53 -4.03 -11.76
N ASP A 128 -12.17 -5.06 -12.52
CA ASP A 128 -13.12 -5.93 -13.22
C ASP A 128 -13.16 -7.39 -12.73
N GLY A 129 -12.57 -7.69 -11.54
CA GLY A 129 -12.44 -9.08 -11.10
C GLY A 129 -12.64 -9.32 -9.60
N PRO A 130 -12.60 -10.59 -9.17
CA PRO A 130 -12.70 -10.96 -7.75
C PRO A 130 -11.60 -10.31 -6.89
N ASN A 131 -10.54 -9.81 -7.52
CA ASN A 131 -9.42 -9.17 -6.82
C ASN A 131 -9.80 -7.84 -6.16
N ILE A 132 -10.71 -7.02 -6.76
CA ILE A 132 -11.14 -5.75 -6.14
C ILE A 132 -11.91 -5.99 -4.85
N VAL A 133 -12.78 -7.00 -4.82
CA VAL A 133 -13.53 -7.34 -3.61
C VAL A 133 -12.57 -7.73 -2.50
N THR A 134 -11.59 -8.58 -2.81
CA THR A 134 -10.55 -9.01 -1.87
C THR A 134 -9.71 -7.81 -1.38
N LEU A 135 -9.35 -6.90 -2.28
CA LEU A 135 -8.60 -5.69 -1.93
C LEU A 135 -9.41 -4.78 -0.99
N VAL A 136 -10.67 -4.51 -1.35
CA VAL A 136 -11.60 -3.72 -0.51
C VAL A 136 -11.74 -4.36 0.86
N ASP A 137 -11.95 -5.68 0.94
CA ASP A 137 -12.09 -6.41 2.20
C ASP A 137 -10.83 -6.32 3.06
N GLN A 138 -9.65 -6.54 2.47
CA GLN A 138 -8.37 -6.48 3.19
C GLN A 138 -8.08 -5.08 3.74
N PHE A 139 -8.27 -4.05 2.92
CA PHE A 139 -8.04 -2.67 3.34
C PHE A 139 -9.07 -2.22 4.38
N SER A 140 -10.34 -2.54 4.17
CA SER A 140 -11.40 -2.22 5.14
C SER A 140 -11.16 -2.92 6.49
N ALA A 141 -10.71 -4.17 6.48
CA ALA A 141 -10.37 -4.89 7.70
C ALA A 141 -9.24 -4.21 8.48
N ARG A 142 -8.21 -3.69 7.79
CA ARG A 142 -7.11 -2.94 8.43
C ARG A 142 -7.59 -1.62 9.02
N ILE A 143 -8.48 -0.91 8.34
CA ILE A 143 -9.10 0.32 8.87
C ILE A 143 -9.93 0.01 10.11
N VAL A 144 -10.73 -1.05 10.09
CA VAL A 144 -11.51 -1.53 11.25
C VAL A 144 -10.60 -1.83 12.43
N GLU A 145 -9.52 -2.58 12.22
CA GLU A 145 -8.55 -2.93 13.28
C GLU A 145 -7.92 -1.66 13.88
N SER A 146 -7.51 -0.72 13.05
CA SER A 146 -6.95 0.56 13.48
C SER A 146 -7.95 1.38 14.30
N LEU A 147 -9.19 1.52 13.82
CA LEU A 147 -10.23 2.28 14.52
C LEU A 147 -10.68 1.61 15.83
N ARG A 148 -10.74 0.28 15.88
CA ARG A 148 -10.97 -0.46 17.14
C ARG A 148 -9.85 -0.21 18.15
N SER A 149 -8.61 -0.26 17.71
CA SER A 149 -7.44 0.03 18.55
C SER A 149 -7.45 1.49 19.06
N ALA A 150 -8.00 2.41 18.28
CA ALA A 150 -8.22 3.81 18.67
C ALA A 150 -9.40 4.01 19.63
N GLY A 151 -10.22 2.98 19.87
CA GLY A 151 -11.34 3.02 20.83
C GLY A 151 -12.72 3.22 20.19
N ALA A 152 -12.88 3.03 18.88
CA ALA A 152 -14.20 3.09 18.23
C ALA A 152 -15.16 2.05 18.84
N ASN A 153 -16.36 2.48 19.25
CA ASN A 153 -17.33 1.68 19.99
C ASN A 153 -18.69 1.52 19.28
N MET A 154 -18.69 1.64 17.96
CA MET A 154 -19.86 1.43 17.13
C MET A 154 -20.04 -0.08 16.79
N PRO A 155 -21.22 -0.53 16.33
CA PRO A 155 -21.45 -1.90 15.90
C PRO A 155 -20.49 -2.33 14.79
N ASP A 156 -20.07 -3.60 14.76
CA ASP A 156 -19.08 -4.11 13.80
C ASP A 156 -19.54 -3.95 12.34
N ALA A 157 -20.84 -4.10 12.09
CA ALA A 157 -21.40 -3.92 10.75
C ALA A 157 -21.25 -2.47 10.26
N ASP A 158 -21.54 -1.50 11.12
CA ASP A 158 -21.46 -0.07 10.81
C ASP A 158 -20.00 0.36 10.65
N LEU A 159 -19.10 -0.11 11.53
CA LEU A 159 -17.67 0.18 11.43
C LEU A 159 -17.07 -0.38 10.14
N ARG A 160 -17.50 -1.57 9.71
CA ARG A 160 -17.06 -2.18 8.46
C ARG A 160 -17.52 -1.37 7.26
N LEU A 161 -18.78 -0.92 7.25
CA LEU A 161 -19.33 -0.09 6.19
C LEU A 161 -18.66 1.29 6.13
N ALA A 162 -18.38 1.92 7.26
CA ALA A 162 -17.62 3.16 7.34
C ALA A 162 -16.19 2.98 6.78
N ALA A 163 -15.50 1.93 7.17
CA ALA A 163 -14.15 1.62 6.70
C ALA A 163 -14.12 1.36 5.17
N GLU A 164 -15.07 0.60 4.65
CA GLU A 164 -15.21 0.37 3.21
C GLU A 164 -15.48 1.69 2.45
N THR A 165 -16.37 2.53 2.97
CA THR A 165 -16.66 3.83 2.37
C THR A 165 -15.41 4.72 2.33
N MET A 166 -14.65 4.79 3.43
CA MET A 166 -13.39 5.54 3.49
C MET A 166 -12.38 5.03 2.49
N PHE A 167 -12.21 3.70 2.40
CA PHE A 167 -11.28 3.12 1.44
C PHE A 167 -11.68 3.43 -0.01
N ARG A 168 -12.96 3.32 -0.35
CA ARG A 168 -13.46 3.68 -1.70
C ARG A 168 -13.23 5.15 -2.04
N LEU A 169 -13.39 6.05 -1.08
CA LEU A 169 -13.08 7.48 -1.26
C LEU A 169 -11.58 7.70 -1.45
N ILE A 170 -10.73 7.06 -0.66
CA ILE A 170 -9.26 7.11 -0.84
C ILE A 170 -8.89 6.66 -2.24
N MET A 171 -9.42 5.53 -2.71
CA MET A 171 -9.19 5.03 -4.06
C MET A 171 -9.66 6.01 -5.14
N SER A 172 -10.86 6.59 -4.99
CA SER A 172 -11.39 7.56 -5.94
C SER A 172 -10.48 8.79 -6.04
N TYR A 173 -10.10 9.39 -4.91
CA TYR A 173 -9.25 10.58 -4.89
C TYR A 173 -7.77 10.29 -5.25
N ALA A 174 -7.29 9.08 -5.05
CA ALA A 174 -5.97 8.67 -5.51
C ALA A 174 -5.87 8.61 -7.05
N LEU A 175 -6.98 8.23 -7.71
CA LEU A 175 -7.03 7.99 -9.15
C LEU A 175 -7.55 9.18 -9.95
N THR A 176 -8.40 10.01 -9.36
CA THR A 176 -9.09 11.10 -10.05
C THR A 176 -8.99 12.41 -9.27
N SER A 177 -8.85 13.52 -10.00
CA SER A 177 -8.94 14.86 -9.40
C SER A 177 -10.38 15.18 -9.03
N SER A 178 -10.57 16.04 -8.03
CA SER A 178 -11.87 16.58 -7.63
C SER A 178 -12.00 18.04 -8.05
N HIS A 179 -13.20 18.45 -8.45
CA HIS A 179 -13.52 19.86 -8.70
C HIS A 179 -14.05 20.56 -7.45
N SER A 180 -14.46 19.78 -6.43
CA SER A 180 -15.12 20.32 -5.22
C SER A 180 -14.17 20.45 -4.02
N ILE A 181 -13.03 19.75 -4.09
CA ILE A 181 -12.02 19.73 -3.03
C ILE A 181 -10.65 19.82 -3.70
N ASP A 182 -9.82 20.74 -3.23
CA ASP A 182 -8.40 20.69 -3.57
C ASP A 182 -7.73 19.58 -2.77
N ILE A 183 -7.54 18.42 -3.43
CA ILE A 183 -6.95 17.24 -2.81
C ILE A 183 -5.43 17.32 -2.66
N ASP A 184 -4.81 18.36 -3.18
CA ASP A 184 -3.39 18.65 -3.01
C ASP A 184 -3.18 19.67 -1.86
N ASP A 185 -4.25 20.28 -1.34
CA ASP A 185 -4.24 21.13 -0.15
C ASP A 185 -4.55 20.30 1.12
N PRO A 186 -3.56 20.14 2.05
CA PRO A 186 -3.76 19.37 3.28
C PRO A 186 -4.87 19.94 4.18
N ASP A 187 -5.05 21.26 4.22
CA ASP A 187 -6.07 21.89 5.06
C ASP A 187 -7.48 21.63 4.50
N ALA A 188 -7.66 21.71 3.19
CA ALA A 188 -8.92 21.36 2.54
C ALA A 188 -9.29 19.86 2.75
N LEU A 189 -8.30 18.95 2.69
CA LEU A 189 -8.50 17.54 3.00
C LEU A 189 -8.86 17.31 4.47
N ARG A 190 -8.20 18.02 5.39
CA ARG A 190 -8.49 17.97 6.82
C ARG A 190 -9.92 18.41 7.12
N ASP A 191 -10.32 19.54 6.60
CA ASP A 191 -11.68 20.09 6.78
C ASP A 191 -12.74 19.13 6.21
N TYR A 192 -12.49 18.58 5.04
CA TYR A 192 -13.37 17.58 4.44
C TYR A 192 -13.49 16.33 5.33
N ALA A 193 -12.39 15.76 5.77
CA ALA A 193 -12.41 14.58 6.61
C ALA A 193 -13.06 14.84 7.97
N ALA A 194 -12.79 15.98 8.59
CA ALA A 194 -13.40 16.39 9.85
C ALA A 194 -14.93 16.57 9.74
N LYS A 195 -15.39 17.17 8.65
CA LYS A 195 -16.79 17.47 8.44
C LYS A 195 -17.63 16.27 7.99
N PHE A 196 -17.08 15.42 7.11
CA PHE A 196 -17.87 14.39 6.42
C PHE A 196 -17.50 12.97 6.79
N LEU A 197 -16.25 12.69 7.18
CA LEU A 197 -15.78 11.32 7.43
C LEU A 197 -15.69 11.01 8.93
N ALA A 198 -15.10 11.90 9.73
CA ALA A 198 -14.96 11.68 11.17
C ALA A 198 -16.29 11.47 11.90
N PRO A 199 -17.42 12.11 11.53
CA PRO A 199 -18.72 11.82 12.13
C PRO A 199 -19.28 10.42 11.89
N MET A 200 -18.73 9.68 10.90
CA MET A 200 -19.14 8.30 10.62
C MET A 200 -18.65 7.32 11.70
N VAL A 201 -17.76 7.75 12.61
CA VAL A 201 -17.12 6.89 13.61
C VAL A 201 -17.34 7.45 15.02
N TRP A 202 -17.76 6.55 15.98
CA TRP A 202 -17.93 6.87 17.39
C TRP A 202 -17.51 5.72 18.29
#